data_729e2684fd090191d1fa445789973bd4
#
_entry.id   729e2684fd090191d1fa445789973bd4
#
_cell.length_a   1.000
_cell.length_b   1.000
_cell.length_c   1.000
_cell.angle_alpha   90.00
_cell.angle_beta   90.00
_cell.angle_gamma   90.00
#
_symmetry.space_group_name_H-M   'P 1'
#
loop_
_entity.id
_entity.type
_entity.pdbx_description
1 polymer ?
#
loop_
_entity_poly.entity_id
_entity_poly.type
_entity_poly.pdbx_seq_one_letter_code
_entity_poly.pdbx_strand_id
1 'polypeptide(L)'
;FMQPLSFFFDDTIPLRLSEQHPQFLLLSGGTAALKERLLQAVSKAGMQQVQQQFYHANALCGLFFPNLHLVFFDADRFTVLPRLGCPELDTYSISLHDCYSSQILQNHAEAIRYSYAELQENEEHALLLQSAAEQAFAHFCSLTEAAVSPEQLPKHPLPRHAIEHGTLELRQLQGCTPEGVLMQPLPADWNTTVLLDPWYAAGSSFLEQLSMEAIQKGYHAILCTHPLQLELPVQLLLPERKQAYILQGSLFGEQFPECDTCSLQDCYPEHALQAQMVQMQLTAALLQNNMKAYTGMLRVAQGVRTVMQQYYQVAEKPIQIQKQLAQLLCAFHQAEMNHSSC
;
A
#
# COMPACT_ATOMS: atom_id res chain seq x y z
N PHE A 1 -15.15 -9.81 -15.32
CA PHE A 1 -14.74 -9.58 -13.93
C PHE A 1 -13.74 -8.43 -13.93
N MET A 2 -14.02 -7.35 -13.15
CA MET A 2 -13.02 -6.31 -12.93
C MET A 2 -11.95 -6.88 -11.98
N GLN A 3 -10.68 -6.81 -12.38
CA GLN A 3 -9.60 -7.13 -11.46
C GLN A 3 -9.52 -6.02 -10.38
N PRO A 4 -9.39 -6.37 -9.09
CA PRO A 4 -9.27 -5.39 -8.03
C PRO A 4 -7.99 -4.59 -8.17
N LEU A 5 -8.03 -3.31 -7.81
CA LEU A 5 -6.82 -2.53 -7.59
C LEU A 5 -6.22 -2.89 -6.23
N SER A 6 -4.94 -3.16 -6.22
CA SER A 6 -4.20 -3.58 -5.03
C SER A 6 -3.20 -2.50 -4.63
N PHE A 7 -3.15 -2.17 -3.34
CA PHE A 7 -2.29 -1.13 -2.79
C PHE A 7 -1.57 -1.65 -1.54
N PHE A 8 -0.44 -1.06 -1.20
CA PHE A 8 0.13 -1.28 0.13
C PHE A 8 -0.59 -0.45 1.18
N PHE A 9 -0.69 -1.01 2.37
CA PHE A 9 -1.29 -0.35 3.52
C PHE A 9 -0.30 0.68 4.09
N ASP A 10 -0.80 1.88 4.36
CA ASP A 10 -0.15 2.90 5.17
C ASP A 10 -1.09 3.39 6.28
N ASP A 11 -0.55 3.92 7.37
CA ASP A 11 -1.31 4.34 8.54
C ASP A 11 -2.30 5.50 8.27
N THR A 12 -2.21 6.16 7.12
CA THR A 12 -3.09 7.25 6.73
C THR A 12 -4.34 6.78 5.98
N ILE A 13 -4.34 5.55 5.44
CA ILE A 13 -5.46 4.98 4.67
C ILE A 13 -6.76 5.00 5.47
N PRO A 14 -6.81 4.59 6.75
CA PRO A 14 -8.06 4.62 7.50
C PRO A 14 -8.64 6.01 7.66
N LEU A 15 -7.78 7.02 7.88
CA LEU A 15 -8.21 8.41 8.00
C LEU A 15 -8.79 8.92 6.67
N ARG A 16 -8.10 8.64 5.56
CA ARG A 16 -8.58 9.03 4.22
C ARG A 16 -9.87 8.34 3.83
N LEU A 17 -10.03 7.06 4.17
CA LEU A 17 -11.28 6.34 3.93
C LEU A 17 -12.41 6.86 4.81
N SER A 18 -12.13 7.30 6.05
CA SER A 18 -13.16 7.84 6.95
C SER A 18 -13.84 9.10 6.40
N GLU A 19 -13.15 9.87 5.54
CA GLU A 19 -13.73 11.03 4.85
C GLU A 19 -14.89 10.65 3.90
N GLN A 20 -14.94 9.39 3.48
CA GLN A 20 -16.00 8.85 2.63
C GLN A 20 -17.15 8.25 3.45
N HIS A 21 -17.12 8.36 4.79
CA HIS A 21 -18.11 7.84 5.74
C HIS A 21 -18.51 6.38 5.51
N PRO A 22 -17.56 5.44 5.28
CA PRO A 22 -17.91 4.04 5.12
C PRO A 22 -18.19 3.38 6.47
N GLN A 23 -18.89 2.25 6.42
CA GLN A 23 -18.99 1.34 7.55
C GLN A 23 -17.69 0.54 7.69
N PHE A 24 -17.07 0.54 8.87
CA PHE A 24 -15.85 -0.19 9.17
C PHE A 24 -16.15 -1.49 9.91
N LEU A 25 -15.66 -2.62 9.37
CA LEU A 25 -15.59 -3.90 10.06
C LEU A 25 -14.13 -4.23 10.38
N LEU A 26 -13.80 -4.24 11.65
CA LEU A 26 -12.45 -4.42 12.16
C LEU A 26 -12.26 -5.83 12.71
N LEU A 27 -11.26 -6.56 12.19
CA LEU A 27 -10.87 -7.88 12.68
C LEU A 27 -9.80 -7.71 13.76
N SER A 28 -10.12 -8.04 15.01
CA SER A 28 -9.22 -7.89 16.15
C SER A 28 -8.80 -9.24 16.73
N GLY A 29 -7.55 -9.33 17.19
CA GLY A 29 -6.97 -10.56 17.73
C GLY A 29 -6.72 -11.64 16.66
N GLY A 30 -6.18 -12.76 17.07
CA GLY A 30 -5.80 -13.85 16.16
C GLY A 30 -4.52 -13.56 15.37
N THR A 31 -4.21 -14.42 14.42
CA THR A 31 -3.02 -14.28 13.56
C THR A 31 -3.33 -13.51 12.28
N ALA A 32 -2.31 -12.84 11.71
CA ALA A 32 -2.42 -12.20 10.41
C ALA A 32 -2.89 -13.18 9.33
N ALA A 33 -2.43 -14.44 9.35
CA ALA A 33 -2.83 -15.47 8.40
C ALA A 33 -4.31 -15.87 8.52
N LEU A 34 -4.88 -15.92 9.73
CA LEU A 34 -6.32 -16.15 9.88
C LEU A 34 -7.13 -15.00 9.31
N LYS A 35 -6.73 -13.75 9.63
CA LYS A 35 -7.39 -12.55 9.12
C LYS A 35 -7.31 -12.47 7.60
N GLU A 36 -6.15 -12.74 7.03
CA GLU A 36 -5.97 -12.82 5.58
C GLU A 36 -6.90 -13.84 4.93
N ARG A 37 -7.00 -15.06 5.46
CA ARG A 37 -7.94 -16.08 4.96
C ARG A 37 -9.40 -15.60 4.99
N LEU A 38 -9.81 -14.92 6.05
CA LEU A 38 -11.15 -14.35 6.17
C LEU A 38 -11.38 -13.23 5.16
N LEU A 39 -10.44 -12.31 5.01
CA LEU A 39 -10.50 -11.23 4.02
C LEU A 39 -10.50 -11.76 2.59
N GLN A 40 -9.68 -12.76 2.26
CA GLN A 40 -9.69 -13.42 0.95
C GLN A 40 -11.06 -14.03 0.63
N ALA A 41 -11.74 -14.62 1.61
CA ALA A 41 -13.07 -15.17 1.41
C ALA A 41 -14.11 -14.06 1.14
N VAL A 42 -14.04 -12.92 1.84
CA VAL A 42 -14.89 -11.75 1.57
C VAL A 42 -14.58 -11.15 0.20
N SER A 43 -13.30 -10.97 -0.14
CA SER A 43 -12.89 -10.50 -1.47
C SER A 43 -13.43 -11.38 -2.59
N LYS A 44 -13.38 -12.71 -2.41
CA LYS A 44 -13.92 -13.66 -3.36
C LYS A 44 -15.45 -13.57 -3.49
N ALA A 45 -16.16 -13.35 -2.39
CA ALA A 45 -17.61 -13.11 -2.43
C ALA A 45 -17.95 -11.82 -3.16
N GLY A 46 -17.14 -10.78 -2.97
CA GLY A 46 -17.30 -9.45 -3.59
C GLY A 46 -16.67 -9.29 -4.98
N MET A 47 -16.32 -10.38 -5.69
CA MET A 47 -15.63 -10.29 -7.01
C MET A 47 -16.41 -9.55 -8.10
N GLN A 48 -17.71 -9.35 -7.95
CA GLN A 48 -18.55 -8.58 -8.89
C GLN A 48 -18.60 -7.08 -8.56
N GLN A 49 -18.11 -6.71 -7.38
CA GLN A 49 -18.06 -5.33 -6.92
C GLN A 49 -16.71 -4.69 -7.26
N VAL A 50 -16.70 -3.38 -7.45
CA VAL A 50 -15.44 -2.61 -7.45
C VAL A 50 -14.84 -2.74 -6.06
N GLN A 51 -13.59 -3.17 -5.98
CA GLN A 51 -12.90 -3.32 -4.71
C GLN A 51 -11.44 -2.85 -4.78
N GLN A 52 -10.98 -2.26 -3.69
CA GLN A 52 -9.57 -1.97 -3.45
C GLN A 52 -9.06 -2.94 -2.38
N GLN A 53 -7.89 -3.50 -2.61
CA GLN A 53 -7.23 -4.45 -1.71
C GLN A 53 -5.99 -3.77 -1.10
N PHE A 54 -5.81 -3.92 0.22
CA PHE A 54 -4.68 -3.35 0.93
C PHE A 54 -3.81 -4.47 1.50
N TYR A 55 -2.51 -4.35 1.26
CA TYR A 55 -1.51 -5.33 1.65
C TYR A 55 -0.50 -4.73 2.63
N HIS A 56 -0.16 -5.49 3.66
CA HIS A 56 0.99 -5.18 4.51
C HIS A 56 2.06 -6.25 4.26
N ALA A 57 3.22 -5.84 3.78
CA ALA A 57 4.17 -6.74 3.13
C ALA A 57 3.45 -7.53 2.00
N ASN A 58 3.36 -8.86 2.12
CA ASN A 58 2.70 -9.70 1.11
C ASN A 58 1.34 -10.25 1.57
N ALA A 59 0.84 -9.84 2.74
CA ALA A 59 -0.41 -10.34 3.31
C ALA A 59 -1.56 -9.34 3.11
N LEU A 60 -2.70 -9.81 2.63
CA LEU A 60 -3.93 -9.03 2.53
C LEU A 60 -4.39 -8.62 3.93
N CYS A 61 -4.45 -7.33 4.21
CA CYS A 61 -4.84 -6.78 5.51
C CYS A 61 -6.08 -5.88 5.48
N GLY A 62 -6.59 -5.54 4.30
CA GLY A 62 -7.79 -4.73 4.18
C GLY A 62 -8.49 -4.86 2.83
N LEU A 63 -9.78 -4.55 2.84
CA LEU A 63 -10.67 -4.49 1.67
C LEU A 63 -11.54 -3.24 1.77
N PHE A 64 -11.69 -2.52 0.68
CA PHE A 64 -12.64 -1.44 0.54
C PHE A 64 -13.52 -1.65 -0.67
N PHE A 65 -14.83 -1.55 -0.47
CA PHE A 65 -15.85 -1.61 -1.50
C PHE A 65 -16.50 -0.22 -1.63
N PRO A 66 -15.98 0.63 -2.55
CA PRO A 66 -16.42 2.02 -2.64
C PRO A 66 -17.92 2.17 -2.85
N ASN A 67 -18.48 1.37 -3.78
CA ASN A 67 -19.91 1.42 -4.09
C ASN A 67 -20.83 1.00 -2.92
N LEU A 68 -20.31 0.16 -2.01
CA LEU A 68 -21.05 -0.30 -0.84
C LEU A 68 -20.78 0.54 0.41
N HIS A 69 -19.89 1.52 0.33
CA HIS A 69 -19.35 2.25 1.48
C HIS A 69 -18.95 1.32 2.63
N LEU A 70 -18.22 0.22 2.32
CA LEU A 70 -17.91 -0.85 3.25
C LEU A 70 -16.42 -1.15 3.27
N VAL A 71 -15.85 -1.21 4.46
CA VAL A 71 -14.42 -1.44 4.70
C VAL A 71 -14.23 -2.59 5.67
N PHE A 72 -13.34 -3.52 5.33
CA PHE A 72 -12.87 -4.58 6.23
C PHE A 72 -11.37 -4.39 6.47
N PHE A 73 -10.94 -4.37 7.73
CA PHE A 73 -9.52 -4.23 8.06
C PHE A 73 -9.05 -5.11 9.21
N ASP A 74 -7.77 -5.49 9.17
CA ASP A 74 -7.02 -6.04 10.29
C ASP A 74 -6.76 -4.94 11.33
N ALA A 75 -7.51 -4.93 12.43
CA ALA A 75 -7.45 -3.91 13.48
C ALA A 75 -6.07 -3.83 14.16
N ASP A 76 -5.31 -4.93 14.21
CA ASP A 76 -4.02 -4.97 14.91
C ASP A 76 -2.89 -4.28 14.10
N ARG A 77 -3.19 -3.83 12.88
CA ARG A 77 -2.28 -3.06 12.02
C ARG A 77 -2.44 -1.55 12.20
N PHE A 78 -3.46 -1.11 12.91
CA PHE A 78 -3.67 0.31 13.15
C PHE A 78 -2.85 0.80 14.34
N THR A 79 -1.90 1.68 14.12
CA THR A 79 -1.26 2.46 15.19
C THR A 79 -2.15 3.62 15.62
N VAL A 80 -2.97 4.14 14.70
CA VAL A 80 -3.94 5.20 14.93
C VAL A 80 -5.30 4.73 14.45
N LEU A 81 -5.99 3.92 15.25
CA LEU A 81 -7.42 3.75 15.02
C LEU A 81 -8.07 5.13 15.12
N PRO A 82 -8.92 5.55 14.14
CA PRO A 82 -9.91 6.56 14.42
C PRO A 82 -10.59 6.06 15.68
N ARG A 83 -10.52 6.86 16.76
CA ARG A 83 -10.87 6.44 18.14
C ARG A 83 -12.16 5.66 18.08
N LEU A 84 -12.11 4.38 18.40
CA LEU A 84 -13.27 3.53 18.58
C LEU A 84 -14.22 4.28 19.50
N GLY A 85 -15.38 4.72 19.00
CA GLY A 85 -16.28 5.59 19.74
C GLY A 85 -16.39 7.00 19.18
N CYS A 86 -15.81 7.33 18.01
CA CYS A 86 -16.23 8.52 17.27
C CYS A 86 -17.66 8.25 16.80
N PRO A 87 -18.67 9.00 17.30
CA PRO A 87 -20.08 8.76 16.96
C PRO A 87 -20.38 8.97 15.46
N GLU A 88 -19.43 9.53 14.72
CA GLU A 88 -19.51 9.79 13.29
C GLU A 88 -19.05 8.60 12.43
N LEU A 89 -18.41 7.58 13.02
CA LEU A 89 -17.92 6.40 12.29
C LEU A 89 -18.71 5.15 12.72
N ASP A 90 -19.43 4.56 11.76
CA ASP A 90 -20.11 3.29 11.93
C ASP A 90 -19.08 2.15 11.95
N THR A 91 -18.61 1.79 13.14
CA THR A 91 -17.49 0.86 13.33
C THR A 91 -17.91 -0.35 14.12
N TYR A 92 -17.75 -1.55 13.55
CA TYR A 92 -17.99 -2.84 14.19
C TYR A 92 -16.67 -3.60 14.34
N SER A 93 -16.43 -4.15 15.53
CA SER A 93 -15.27 -5.01 15.79
C SER A 93 -15.68 -6.46 15.93
N ILE A 94 -14.98 -7.32 15.19
CA ILE A 94 -15.12 -8.78 15.26
C ILE A 94 -13.88 -9.36 15.92
N SER A 95 -14.06 -9.90 17.13
CA SER A 95 -12.98 -10.54 17.88
C SER A 95 -12.75 -11.98 17.41
N LEU A 96 -11.50 -12.30 17.09
CA LEU A 96 -11.07 -13.62 16.67
C LEU A 96 -10.46 -14.45 17.82
N HIS A 97 -10.45 -13.94 19.06
CA HIS A 97 -9.89 -14.68 20.20
C HIS A 97 -10.55 -16.02 20.42
N ASP A 98 -11.87 -16.12 20.24
CA ASP A 98 -12.62 -17.36 20.41
C ASP A 98 -12.32 -18.42 19.33
N CYS A 99 -11.65 -18.02 18.24
CA CYS A 99 -11.22 -18.93 17.18
C CYS A 99 -10.10 -19.86 17.60
N TYR A 100 -9.53 -19.68 18.80
CA TYR A 100 -8.42 -20.48 19.30
C TYR A 100 -8.75 -21.17 20.63
N SER A 101 -8.12 -22.33 20.85
CA SER A 101 -8.15 -23.04 22.13
C SER A 101 -7.15 -22.41 23.10
N SER A 102 -7.64 -21.76 24.14
CA SER A 102 -6.80 -21.18 25.18
C SER A 102 -5.92 -22.21 25.88
N GLN A 103 -6.44 -23.44 26.09
CA GLN A 103 -5.67 -24.52 26.72
C GLN A 103 -4.48 -24.98 25.85
N ILE A 104 -4.65 -25.08 24.54
CA ILE A 104 -3.54 -25.43 23.63
C ILE A 104 -2.52 -24.30 23.60
N LEU A 105 -2.97 -23.03 23.51
CA LEU A 105 -2.05 -21.88 23.52
C LEU A 105 -1.29 -21.78 24.85
N GLN A 106 -1.91 -22.11 26.00
CA GLN A 106 -1.24 -22.15 27.28
C GLN A 106 -0.08 -23.16 27.31
N ASN A 107 -0.23 -24.32 26.65
CA ASN A 107 0.85 -25.31 26.57
C ASN A 107 2.09 -24.81 25.81
N HIS A 108 1.90 -23.82 24.95
CA HIS A 108 2.98 -23.18 24.16
C HIS A 108 3.29 -21.76 24.60
N ALA A 109 2.79 -21.31 25.75
CA ALA A 109 2.82 -19.92 26.18
C ALA A 109 4.25 -19.35 26.33
N GLU A 110 5.21 -20.16 26.75
CA GLU A 110 6.62 -19.73 26.87
C GLU A 110 7.25 -19.52 25.50
N ALA A 111 7.07 -20.48 24.58
CA ALA A 111 7.58 -20.39 23.22
C ALA A 111 6.96 -19.20 22.47
N ILE A 112 5.65 -18.99 22.61
CA ILE A 112 4.94 -17.85 22.02
C ILE A 112 5.49 -16.53 22.58
N ARG A 113 5.68 -16.41 23.91
CA ARG A 113 6.23 -15.20 24.53
C ARG A 113 7.65 -14.91 24.07
N TYR A 114 8.50 -15.93 23.97
CA TYR A 114 9.86 -15.79 23.46
C TYR A 114 9.86 -15.28 22.00
N SER A 115 9.12 -15.95 21.13
CA SER A 115 9.00 -15.55 19.74
C SER A 115 8.41 -14.14 19.59
N TYR A 116 7.48 -13.74 20.46
CA TYR A 116 6.90 -12.39 20.43
C TYR A 116 7.94 -11.33 20.81
N ALA A 117 8.75 -11.57 21.84
CA ALA A 117 9.84 -10.67 22.22
C ALA A 117 10.89 -10.53 21.12
N GLU A 118 11.29 -11.65 20.50
CA GLU A 118 12.21 -11.67 19.38
C GLU A 118 11.64 -10.92 18.16
N LEU A 119 10.35 -11.10 17.88
CA LEU A 119 9.66 -10.38 16.80
C LEU A 119 9.69 -8.88 17.04
N GLN A 120 9.34 -8.43 18.25
CA GLN A 120 9.31 -7.02 18.62
C GLN A 120 10.70 -6.38 18.47
N GLU A 121 11.75 -7.04 18.94
CA GLU A 121 13.13 -6.55 18.78
C GLU A 121 13.52 -6.39 17.31
N ASN A 122 13.19 -7.37 16.47
CA ASN A 122 13.49 -7.30 15.03
C ASN A 122 12.68 -6.22 14.31
N GLU A 123 11.42 -5.99 14.71
CA GLU A 123 10.57 -4.92 14.16
C GLU A 123 11.10 -3.54 14.57
N GLU A 124 11.54 -3.35 15.80
CA GLU A 124 12.17 -2.10 16.27
C GLU A 124 13.46 -1.80 15.48
N HIS A 125 14.32 -2.80 15.29
CA HIS A 125 15.53 -2.64 14.45
C HIS A 125 15.18 -2.34 12.98
N ALA A 126 14.15 -2.98 12.43
CA ALA A 126 13.69 -2.71 11.08
C ALA A 126 13.21 -1.26 10.93
N LEU A 127 12.46 -0.73 11.89
CA LEU A 127 12.00 0.68 11.87
C LEU A 127 13.16 1.68 11.89
N LEU A 128 14.23 1.43 12.66
CA LEU A 128 15.41 2.28 12.67
C LEU A 128 16.13 2.29 11.30
N LEU A 129 16.26 1.12 10.68
CA LEU A 129 16.88 1.00 9.35
C LEU A 129 16.01 1.61 8.25
N GLN A 130 14.69 1.48 8.37
CA GLN A 130 13.74 2.15 7.49
C GLN A 130 13.90 3.67 7.57
N SER A 131 13.91 4.22 8.78
CA SER A 131 14.09 5.67 8.97
C SER A 131 15.42 6.17 8.39
N ALA A 132 16.50 5.39 8.54
CA ALA A 132 17.79 5.73 7.93
C ALA A 132 17.74 5.67 6.38
N ALA A 133 16.98 4.72 5.81
CA ALA A 133 16.76 4.63 4.37
C ALA A 133 15.91 5.79 3.85
N GLU A 134 14.84 6.16 4.57
CA GLU A 134 13.98 7.32 4.27
C GLU A 134 14.78 8.62 4.23
N GLN A 135 15.63 8.86 5.24
CA GLN A 135 16.48 10.05 5.28
C GLN A 135 17.49 10.08 4.12
N ALA A 136 18.13 8.95 3.81
CA ALA A 136 19.06 8.85 2.70
C ALA A 136 18.34 9.08 1.35
N PHE A 137 17.14 8.55 1.17
CA PHE A 137 16.36 8.71 -0.04
C PHE A 137 15.87 10.17 -0.21
N ALA A 138 15.31 10.76 0.85
CA ALA A 138 14.90 12.17 0.84
C ALA A 138 16.08 13.10 0.51
N HIS A 139 17.26 12.82 1.08
CA HIS A 139 18.46 13.59 0.73
C HIS A 139 18.86 13.41 -0.74
N PHE A 140 18.81 12.17 -1.26
CA PHE A 140 19.09 11.92 -2.69
C PHE A 140 18.13 12.72 -3.59
N CYS A 141 16.83 12.71 -3.32
CA CYS A 141 15.83 13.46 -4.09
C CYS A 141 16.08 14.98 -4.00
N SER A 142 16.42 15.50 -2.82
CA SER A 142 16.68 16.94 -2.64
C SER A 142 17.88 17.44 -3.45
N LEU A 143 18.89 16.59 -3.69
CA LEU A 143 20.05 16.93 -4.52
C LEU A 143 19.68 17.12 -6.00
N THR A 144 18.59 16.51 -6.45
CA THR A 144 18.18 16.49 -7.87
C THR A 144 17.03 17.43 -8.19
N GLU A 145 16.23 17.77 -7.18
CA GLU A 145 15.03 18.59 -7.35
C GLU A 145 15.34 19.97 -7.93
N ALA A 146 16.38 20.64 -7.42
CA ALA A 146 16.81 21.95 -7.90
C ALA A 146 17.39 21.93 -9.33
N ALA A 147 17.71 20.76 -9.87
CA ALA A 147 18.26 20.58 -11.21
C ALA A 147 17.19 20.40 -12.29
N VAL A 148 15.93 20.19 -11.93
CA VAL A 148 14.84 19.99 -12.90
C VAL A 148 14.50 21.29 -13.60
N SER A 149 14.39 21.24 -14.93
CA SER A 149 13.88 22.34 -15.77
C SER A 149 12.39 22.11 -16.06
N PRO A 150 11.48 22.82 -15.38
CA PRO A 150 10.03 22.58 -15.53
C PRO A 150 9.53 22.83 -16.97
N GLU A 151 10.21 23.68 -17.71
CA GLU A 151 9.87 24.01 -19.11
C GLU A 151 10.14 22.84 -20.07
N GLN A 152 11.03 21.92 -19.70
CA GLN A 152 11.42 20.74 -20.47
C GLN A 152 10.59 19.50 -20.14
N LEU A 153 9.69 19.59 -19.16
CA LEU A 153 8.78 18.49 -18.86
C LEU A 153 7.87 18.21 -20.06
N PRO A 154 7.67 16.93 -20.45
CA PRO A 154 6.83 16.58 -21.58
C PRO A 154 5.40 17.01 -21.34
N LYS A 155 4.74 17.57 -22.35
CA LYS A 155 3.32 17.88 -22.31
C LYS A 155 2.53 16.64 -22.73
N HIS A 156 1.65 16.15 -21.87
CA HIS A 156 0.80 15.02 -22.15
C HIS A 156 -0.68 15.43 -21.99
N PRO A 157 -1.26 16.13 -22.99
CA PRO A 157 -2.59 16.69 -22.86
C PRO A 157 -3.65 15.59 -22.72
N LEU A 158 -4.43 15.65 -21.63
CA LEU A 158 -5.55 14.75 -21.42
C LEU A 158 -6.81 15.31 -22.12
N PRO A 159 -7.60 14.47 -22.81
CA PRO A 159 -8.92 14.90 -23.31
C PRO A 159 -9.84 15.22 -22.13
N ARG A 160 -10.86 16.06 -22.34
CA ARG A 160 -11.82 16.39 -21.30
C ARG A 160 -12.74 15.20 -21.03
N HIS A 161 -12.95 14.86 -19.76
CA HIS A 161 -13.93 13.87 -19.33
C HIS A 161 -15.31 14.51 -19.21
N ALA A 162 -16.38 13.69 -19.15
CA ALA A 162 -17.76 14.17 -19.09
C ALA A 162 -18.13 14.78 -17.71
N ILE A 163 -17.35 14.51 -16.68
CA ILE A 163 -17.56 15.02 -15.31
C ILE A 163 -16.89 16.39 -15.19
N GLU A 164 -17.56 17.36 -14.54
CA GLU A 164 -17.04 18.73 -14.41
C GLU A 164 -15.81 18.84 -13.50
N HIS A 165 -15.76 18.06 -12.43
CA HIS A 165 -14.68 18.07 -11.46
C HIS A 165 -14.21 16.65 -11.17
N GLY A 166 -12.94 16.41 -11.36
CA GLY A 166 -12.29 15.16 -10.97
C GLY A 166 -11.95 15.11 -9.48
N THR A 167 -11.49 13.97 -9.01
CA THR A 167 -11.08 13.75 -7.63
C THR A 167 -9.66 13.24 -7.57
N LEU A 168 -8.95 13.53 -6.48
CA LEU A 168 -7.61 13.01 -6.18
C LEU A 168 -7.69 12.04 -5.02
N GLU A 169 -7.14 10.87 -5.22
CA GLU A 169 -6.96 9.87 -4.19
C GLU A 169 -5.45 9.59 -4.01
N LEU A 170 -4.96 9.55 -2.76
CA LEU A 170 -3.58 9.20 -2.47
C LEU A 170 -3.49 7.75 -2.00
N ARG A 171 -2.57 6.95 -2.60
CA ARG A 171 -2.35 5.53 -2.30
C ARG A 171 -0.87 5.18 -2.36
N GLN A 172 -0.55 3.94 -2.00
CA GLN A 172 0.76 3.33 -2.19
C GLN A 172 0.64 2.08 -3.05
N LEU A 173 1.12 2.15 -4.29
CA LEU A 173 1.21 0.99 -5.18
C LEU A 173 2.48 0.17 -4.91
N GLN A 174 3.51 0.81 -4.38
CA GLN A 174 4.77 0.19 -3.97
C GLN A 174 4.84 0.07 -2.45
N GLY A 175 5.56 -0.95 -1.97
CA GLY A 175 5.80 -1.16 -0.54
C GLY A 175 7.12 -1.89 -0.28
N CYS A 176 7.65 -1.68 0.91
CA CYS A 176 8.83 -2.38 1.37
C CYS A 176 8.47 -3.77 1.89
N THR A 177 9.08 -4.78 1.33
CA THR A 177 8.87 -6.19 1.68
C THR A 177 10.19 -6.86 2.03
N PRO A 178 10.18 -8.09 2.55
CA PRO A 178 11.41 -8.87 2.74
C PRO A 178 12.23 -9.08 1.45
N GLU A 179 11.59 -9.05 0.30
CA GLU A 179 12.23 -9.20 -1.02
C GLU A 179 12.82 -7.88 -1.56
N GLY A 180 12.39 -6.75 -1.02
CA GLY A 180 12.78 -5.41 -1.46
C GLY A 180 11.59 -4.47 -1.60
N VAL A 181 11.74 -3.43 -2.38
CA VAL A 181 10.62 -2.58 -2.80
C VAL A 181 9.88 -3.32 -3.92
N LEU A 182 8.61 -3.67 -3.66
CA LEU A 182 7.76 -4.35 -4.63
C LEU A 182 6.58 -3.46 -5.01
N MET A 183 6.12 -3.61 -6.25
CA MET A 183 4.93 -2.95 -6.75
C MET A 183 3.79 -3.97 -6.86
N GLN A 184 2.59 -3.57 -6.46
CA GLN A 184 1.39 -4.37 -6.67
C GLN A 184 1.07 -4.42 -8.17
N PRO A 185 0.64 -5.59 -8.69
CA PRO A 185 0.35 -5.75 -10.10
C PRO A 185 -0.86 -4.90 -10.50
N LEU A 186 -0.74 -4.25 -11.66
CA LEU A 186 -1.86 -3.58 -12.30
C LEU A 186 -2.71 -4.60 -13.09
N PRO A 187 -4.00 -4.32 -13.30
CA PRO A 187 -4.83 -5.14 -14.18
C PRO A 187 -4.22 -5.26 -15.58
N ALA A 188 -4.28 -6.46 -16.17
CA ALA A 188 -3.62 -6.76 -17.45
C ALA A 188 -4.17 -5.97 -18.66
N ASP A 189 -5.37 -5.40 -18.53
CA ASP A 189 -6.03 -4.59 -19.55
C ASP A 189 -5.72 -3.08 -19.44
N TRP A 190 -4.77 -2.71 -18.59
CA TRP A 190 -4.33 -1.32 -18.44
C TRP A 190 -3.15 -1.00 -19.34
N ASN A 191 -3.21 0.17 -19.96
CA ASN A 191 -2.07 0.73 -20.67
C ASN A 191 -1.09 1.37 -19.68
N THR A 192 0.17 0.97 -19.73
CA THR A 192 1.20 1.49 -18.84
C THR A 192 2.23 2.27 -19.63
N THR A 193 2.51 3.49 -19.16
CA THR A 193 3.62 4.33 -19.64
C THR A 193 4.68 4.41 -18.54
N VAL A 194 5.89 3.98 -18.83
CA VAL A 194 7.02 4.06 -17.89
C VAL A 194 7.80 5.34 -18.12
N LEU A 195 7.94 6.15 -17.08
CA LEU A 195 8.71 7.38 -17.04
C LEU A 195 10.12 7.05 -16.57
N LEU A 196 11.09 7.08 -17.48
CA LEU A 196 12.48 6.78 -17.18
C LEU A 196 13.16 8.03 -16.61
N ASP A 197 13.30 8.09 -15.29
CA ASP A 197 14.00 9.16 -14.59
C ASP A 197 14.93 8.58 -13.52
N PRO A 198 16.24 8.49 -13.79
CA PRO A 198 17.21 7.95 -12.84
C PRO A 198 17.24 8.66 -11.48
N TRP A 199 16.76 9.91 -11.42
CA TRP A 199 16.88 10.80 -10.26
C TRP A 199 15.54 11.16 -9.60
N TYR A 200 14.42 10.64 -10.10
CA TYR A 200 13.06 10.78 -9.58
C TYR A 200 12.41 12.17 -9.67
N ALA A 201 13.19 13.26 -9.64
CA ALA A 201 12.63 14.59 -9.45
C ALA A 201 11.82 15.11 -10.64
N ALA A 202 12.28 14.90 -11.89
CA ALA A 202 11.50 15.28 -13.08
C ALA A 202 10.24 14.44 -13.23
N GLY A 203 10.33 13.13 -12.97
CA GLY A 203 9.19 12.21 -13.03
C GLY A 203 8.14 12.53 -11.99
N SER A 204 8.54 12.81 -10.77
CA SER A 204 7.63 13.25 -9.70
C SER A 204 6.90 14.54 -10.07
N SER A 205 7.64 15.57 -10.51
CA SER A 205 7.05 16.84 -10.96
C SER A 205 6.10 16.68 -12.15
N PHE A 206 6.43 15.77 -13.09
CA PHE A 206 5.55 15.43 -14.21
C PHE A 206 4.25 14.78 -13.73
N LEU A 207 4.33 13.81 -12.81
CA LEU A 207 3.16 13.13 -12.26
C LEU A 207 2.25 14.07 -11.48
N GLU A 208 2.82 15.01 -10.71
CA GLU A 208 2.04 16.06 -10.03
C GLU A 208 1.28 16.94 -11.02
N GLN A 209 1.95 17.46 -12.05
CA GLN A 209 1.32 18.29 -13.07
C GLN A 209 0.23 17.52 -13.80
N LEU A 210 0.49 16.27 -14.20
CA LEU A 210 -0.48 15.44 -14.90
C LEU A 210 -1.67 15.09 -14.00
N SER A 211 -1.48 14.87 -12.71
CA SER A 211 -2.57 14.63 -11.75
C SER A 211 -3.48 15.84 -11.61
N MET A 212 -2.90 17.04 -11.52
CA MET A 212 -3.65 18.30 -11.49
C MET A 212 -4.44 18.53 -12.77
N GLU A 213 -3.83 18.25 -13.93
CA GLU A 213 -4.54 18.31 -15.21
C GLU A 213 -5.69 17.29 -15.26
N ALA A 214 -5.47 16.05 -14.79
CA ALA A 214 -6.50 15.03 -14.76
C ALA A 214 -7.72 15.47 -13.96
N ILE A 215 -7.52 16.05 -12.76
CA ILE A 215 -8.60 16.59 -11.93
C ILE A 215 -9.35 17.72 -12.64
N GLN A 216 -8.62 18.65 -13.26
CA GLN A 216 -9.23 19.76 -14.02
C GLN A 216 -10.03 19.29 -15.23
N LYS A 217 -9.67 18.13 -15.79
CA LYS A 217 -10.37 17.49 -16.92
C LYS A 217 -11.51 16.58 -16.49
N GLY A 218 -11.75 16.41 -15.18
CA GLY A 218 -12.85 15.64 -14.63
C GLY A 218 -12.54 14.16 -14.37
N TYR A 219 -11.28 13.75 -14.36
CA TYR A 219 -10.89 12.37 -14.06
C TYR A 219 -10.74 12.12 -12.57
N HIS A 220 -11.04 10.90 -12.14
CA HIS A 220 -10.57 10.38 -10.86
C HIS A 220 -9.11 9.97 -11.00
N ALA A 221 -8.23 10.66 -10.29
CA ALA A 221 -6.79 10.42 -10.28
C ALA A 221 -6.38 9.74 -8.97
N ILE A 222 -5.68 8.60 -9.08
CA ILE A 222 -5.04 7.95 -7.92
C ILE A 222 -3.55 8.20 -8.04
N LEU A 223 -3.04 9.09 -7.20
CA LEU A 223 -1.61 9.42 -7.13
C LEU A 223 -0.96 8.54 -6.07
N CYS A 224 0.04 7.76 -6.49
CA CYS A 224 0.74 6.84 -5.59
C CYS A 224 2.13 7.37 -5.27
N THR A 225 2.46 7.34 -3.98
CA THR A 225 3.70 7.86 -3.43
C THR A 225 4.72 6.76 -3.17
N HIS A 226 5.99 7.14 -3.08
CA HIS A 226 7.08 6.19 -2.80
C HIS A 226 7.04 5.74 -1.33
N PRO A 227 7.27 4.44 -1.02
CA PRO A 227 7.16 3.93 0.36
C PRO A 227 8.20 4.50 1.34
N LEU A 228 9.33 5.02 0.83
CA LEU A 228 10.35 5.69 1.65
C LEU A 228 10.18 7.21 1.69
N GLN A 229 9.27 7.80 0.92
CA GLN A 229 9.02 9.25 0.92
C GLN A 229 7.58 9.51 0.48
N LEU A 230 6.70 9.69 1.46
CA LEU A 230 5.26 9.82 1.24
C LEU A 230 4.85 11.09 0.48
N GLU A 231 5.76 12.03 0.31
CA GLU A 231 5.54 13.27 -0.46
C GLU A 231 6.00 13.16 -1.91
N LEU A 232 6.67 12.04 -2.29
CA LEU A 232 7.22 11.84 -3.63
C LEU A 232 6.26 10.99 -4.48
N PRO A 233 5.52 11.58 -5.42
CA PRO A 233 4.73 10.83 -6.39
C PRO A 233 5.62 9.97 -7.29
N VAL A 234 5.27 8.71 -7.43
CA VAL A 234 5.99 7.77 -8.28
C VAL A 234 5.07 7.00 -9.24
N GLN A 235 3.75 7.02 -9.02
CA GLN A 235 2.79 6.50 -10.00
C GLN A 235 1.53 7.37 -10.02
N LEU A 236 0.89 7.41 -11.20
CA LEU A 236 -0.44 8.01 -11.39
C LEU A 236 -1.32 7.00 -12.12
N LEU A 237 -2.47 6.70 -11.54
CA LEU A 237 -3.47 5.81 -12.13
C LEU A 237 -4.70 6.63 -12.51
N LEU A 238 -5.21 6.39 -13.72
CA LEU A 238 -6.45 6.97 -14.26
C LEU A 238 -7.42 5.83 -14.60
N PRO A 239 -8.26 5.39 -13.63
CA PRO A 239 -9.09 4.20 -13.77
C PRO A 239 -10.05 4.24 -14.96
N GLU A 240 -10.68 5.40 -15.23
CA GLU A 240 -11.63 5.55 -16.34
C GLU A 240 -10.96 5.38 -17.72
N ARG A 241 -9.65 5.60 -17.78
CA ARG A 241 -8.85 5.41 -18.98
C ARG A 241 -8.14 4.07 -19.03
N LYS A 242 -8.15 3.33 -17.91
CA LYS A 242 -7.30 2.15 -17.71
C LYS A 242 -5.85 2.46 -18.04
N GLN A 243 -5.36 3.59 -17.57
CA GLN A 243 -4.01 4.07 -17.85
C GLN A 243 -3.22 4.28 -16.57
N ALA A 244 -1.96 3.85 -16.58
CA ALA A 244 -1.01 4.03 -15.52
C ALA A 244 0.25 4.73 -16.05
N TYR A 245 0.78 5.66 -15.27
CA TYR A 245 2.10 6.24 -15.44
C TYR A 245 2.95 5.80 -14.27
N ILE A 246 4.11 5.22 -14.54
CA ILE A 246 4.98 4.64 -13.51
C ILE A 246 6.36 5.24 -13.64
N LEU A 247 6.84 5.85 -12.58
CA LEU A 247 8.19 6.37 -12.50
C LEU A 247 9.18 5.24 -12.19
N GLN A 248 10.15 5.07 -13.08
CA GLN A 248 11.26 4.15 -12.91
C GLN A 248 12.56 4.91 -12.67
N GLY A 249 13.08 4.79 -11.45
CA GLY A 249 14.38 5.33 -11.05
C GLY A 249 15.51 4.33 -11.18
N SER A 250 16.74 4.77 -10.83
CA SER A 250 17.94 3.92 -10.88
C SER A 250 18.24 3.13 -9.59
N LEU A 251 17.58 3.46 -8.48
CA LEU A 251 18.00 3.01 -7.14
C LEU A 251 17.47 1.62 -6.75
N PHE A 252 16.29 1.22 -7.24
CA PHE A 252 15.59 0.01 -6.77
C PHE A 252 15.51 -1.11 -7.81
N GLY A 253 16.11 -0.93 -9.01
CA GLY A 253 16.27 -2.00 -10.01
C GLY A 253 14.96 -2.54 -10.59
N GLU A 254 13.87 -1.79 -10.51
CA GLU A 254 12.58 -2.18 -11.06
C GLU A 254 12.68 -2.35 -12.58
N GLN A 255 12.16 -3.46 -13.09
CA GLN A 255 12.06 -3.72 -14.52
C GLN A 255 10.59 -3.85 -14.91
N PHE A 256 10.16 -3.08 -15.90
CA PHE A 256 8.82 -3.17 -16.45
C PHE A 256 8.90 -3.84 -17.84
N PRO A 257 8.16 -4.96 -18.04
CA PRO A 257 8.14 -5.61 -19.35
C PRO A 257 7.42 -4.72 -20.36
N GLU A 258 7.88 -4.74 -21.59
CA GLU A 258 7.30 -4.20 -22.84
C GLU A 258 6.17 -3.16 -22.66
N CYS A 259 6.50 -1.97 -22.13
CA CYS A 259 5.59 -0.85 -21.96
C CYS A 259 6.06 0.33 -22.79
N ASP A 260 5.15 1.25 -23.09
CA ASP A 260 5.54 2.55 -23.63
C ASP A 260 6.46 3.26 -22.66
N THR A 261 7.57 3.81 -23.16
CA THR A 261 8.56 4.50 -22.32
C THR A 261 8.69 5.96 -22.70
N CYS A 262 8.85 6.82 -21.70
CA CYS A 262 9.13 8.24 -21.86
C CYS A 262 10.38 8.59 -21.04
N SER A 263 11.47 8.97 -21.71
CA SER A 263 12.69 9.43 -21.03
C SER A 263 12.54 10.87 -20.56
N LEU A 264 12.89 11.10 -19.30
CA LEU A 264 12.91 12.43 -18.68
C LEU A 264 14.35 12.96 -18.45
N GLN A 265 15.32 12.28 -19.03
CA GLN A 265 16.74 12.62 -18.85
C GLN A 265 17.06 14.03 -19.36
N ASP A 266 16.42 14.44 -20.45
CA ASP A 266 16.58 15.77 -21.03
C ASP A 266 16.02 16.92 -20.19
N CYS A 267 15.22 16.58 -19.16
CA CYS A 267 14.70 17.56 -18.20
C CYS A 267 15.78 18.09 -17.22
N TYR A 268 16.99 17.51 -17.27
CA TYR A 268 18.11 17.91 -16.42
C TYR A 268 19.24 18.50 -17.26
N PRO A 269 19.59 19.76 -17.08
CA PRO A 269 20.77 20.33 -17.70
C PRO A 269 22.04 19.57 -17.24
N GLU A 270 22.86 19.15 -18.19
CA GLU A 270 24.03 18.28 -17.92
C GLU A 270 24.97 18.85 -16.84
N HIS A 271 25.22 20.16 -16.83
CA HIS A 271 26.07 20.81 -15.86
C HIS A 271 25.45 20.92 -14.46
N ALA A 272 24.11 20.87 -14.33
CA ALA A 272 23.42 21.04 -13.03
C ALA A 272 23.66 19.86 -12.08
N LEU A 273 23.80 18.65 -12.62
CA LEU A 273 24.03 17.44 -11.83
C LEU A 273 25.50 17.14 -11.55
N GLN A 274 26.42 17.64 -12.41
CA GLN A 274 27.85 17.33 -12.29
C GLN A 274 28.44 17.72 -10.93
N ALA A 275 28.06 18.89 -10.38
CA ALA A 275 28.55 19.38 -9.10
C ALA A 275 28.11 18.47 -7.90
N GLN A 276 27.03 17.75 -8.04
CA GLN A 276 26.43 16.94 -6.98
C GLN A 276 26.66 15.44 -7.16
N MET A 277 27.25 15.02 -8.29
CA MET A 277 27.39 13.62 -8.68
C MET A 277 28.03 12.73 -7.60
N VAL A 278 29.11 13.21 -6.97
CA VAL A 278 29.82 12.45 -5.93
C VAL A 278 28.92 12.25 -4.70
N GLN A 279 28.21 13.31 -4.29
CA GLN A 279 27.30 13.23 -3.15
C GLN A 279 26.11 12.32 -3.45
N MET A 280 25.57 12.39 -4.65
CA MET A 280 24.50 11.48 -5.10
C MET A 280 24.94 10.02 -5.07
N GLN A 281 26.14 9.70 -5.56
CA GLN A 281 26.69 8.34 -5.54
C GLN A 281 26.88 7.83 -4.11
N LEU A 282 27.42 8.66 -3.20
CA LEU A 282 27.58 8.28 -1.79
C LEU A 282 26.23 8.06 -1.10
N THR A 283 25.28 8.94 -1.34
CA THR A 283 23.93 8.82 -0.77
C THR A 283 23.18 7.59 -1.32
N ALA A 284 23.32 7.31 -2.60
CA ALA A 284 22.76 6.10 -3.22
C ALA A 284 23.36 4.82 -2.61
N ALA A 285 24.67 4.77 -2.40
CA ALA A 285 25.33 3.64 -1.75
C ALA A 285 24.86 3.45 -0.29
N LEU A 286 24.71 4.55 0.46
CA LEU A 286 24.18 4.52 1.82
C LEU A 286 22.74 3.98 1.85
N LEU A 287 21.88 4.48 0.97
CA LEU A 287 20.50 4.02 0.82
C LEU A 287 20.45 2.52 0.51
N GLN A 288 21.21 2.04 -0.48
CA GLN A 288 21.24 0.62 -0.84
C GLN A 288 21.69 -0.27 0.32
N ASN A 289 22.67 0.17 1.12
CA ASN A 289 23.12 -0.57 2.30
C ASN A 289 22.04 -0.62 3.39
N ASN A 290 21.38 0.52 3.66
CA ASN A 290 20.28 0.58 4.64
C ASN A 290 19.11 -0.28 4.19
N MET A 291 18.73 -0.24 2.91
CA MET A 291 17.66 -1.08 2.36
C MET A 291 17.99 -2.57 2.44
N LYS A 292 19.23 -2.95 2.16
CA LYS A 292 19.66 -4.36 2.31
C LYS A 292 19.57 -4.83 3.76
N ALA A 293 19.99 -4.01 4.72
CA ALA A 293 19.86 -4.32 6.15
C ALA A 293 18.39 -4.37 6.58
N TYR A 294 17.58 -3.42 6.17
CA TYR A 294 16.15 -3.34 6.45
C TYR A 294 15.39 -4.58 5.95
N THR A 295 15.55 -4.93 4.68
CA THR A 295 14.92 -6.13 4.10
C THR A 295 15.41 -7.42 4.76
N GLY A 296 16.68 -7.45 5.21
CA GLY A 296 17.23 -8.53 6.03
C GLY A 296 16.47 -8.69 7.35
N MET A 297 16.22 -7.61 8.08
CA MET A 297 15.43 -7.62 9.32
C MET A 297 13.98 -8.04 9.09
N LEU A 298 13.36 -7.56 8.01
CA LEU A 298 12.01 -7.99 7.64
C LEU A 298 11.92 -9.50 7.39
N ARG A 299 12.95 -10.12 6.77
CA ARG A 299 13.00 -11.59 6.57
C ARG A 299 13.09 -12.33 7.90
N VAL A 300 13.92 -11.85 8.82
CA VAL A 300 14.02 -12.45 10.16
C VAL A 300 12.68 -12.35 10.88
N ALA A 301 12.07 -11.17 10.92
CA ALA A 301 10.75 -10.96 11.52
C ALA A 301 9.66 -11.87 10.89
N GLN A 302 9.68 -12.04 9.57
CA GLN A 302 8.77 -12.96 8.87
C GLN A 302 9.01 -14.42 9.27
N GLY A 303 10.26 -14.83 9.43
CA GLY A 303 10.61 -16.18 9.93
C GLY A 303 10.04 -16.45 11.32
N VAL A 304 10.20 -15.49 12.25
CA VAL A 304 9.64 -15.58 13.61
C VAL A 304 8.12 -15.63 13.58
N ARG A 305 7.45 -14.79 12.77
CA ARG A 305 5.99 -14.84 12.60
C ARG A 305 5.52 -16.20 12.08
N THR A 306 6.27 -16.81 11.16
CA THR A 306 5.95 -18.15 10.62
C THR A 306 6.01 -19.21 11.71
N VAL A 307 7.01 -19.18 12.58
CA VAL A 307 7.11 -20.09 13.73
C VAL A 307 5.95 -19.87 14.70
N MET A 308 5.65 -18.63 15.07
CA MET A 308 4.50 -18.32 15.92
C MET A 308 3.19 -18.84 15.34
N GLN A 309 2.98 -18.66 14.04
CA GLN A 309 1.77 -19.10 13.34
C GLN A 309 1.53 -20.62 13.50
N GLN A 310 2.57 -21.45 13.54
CA GLN A 310 2.43 -22.88 13.73
C GLN A 310 1.76 -23.22 15.08
N TYR A 311 2.10 -22.52 16.17
CA TYR A 311 1.45 -22.72 17.46
C TYR A 311 -0.03 -22.34 17.44
N TYR A 312 -0.37 -21.26 16.74
CA TYR A 312 -1.76 -20.83 16.60
C TYR A 312 -2.57 -21.76 15.70
N GLN A 313 -2.00 -22.27 14.61
CA GLN A 313 -2.69 -23.21 13.71
C GLN A 313 -3.16 -24.48 14.43
N VAL A 314 -2.32 -25.03 15.33
CA VAL A 314 -2.70 -26.20 16.13
C VAL A 314 -3.85 -25.88 17.09
N ALA A 315 -3.97 -24.64 17.53
CA ALA A 315 -5.00 -24.17 18.45
C ALA A 315 -6.31 -23.73 17.76
N GLU A 316 -6.37 -23.67 16.43
CA GLU A 316 -7.57 -23.21 15.69
C GLU A 316 -8.80 -24.08 15.97
N LYS A 317 -9.95 -23.40 16.11
CA LYS A 317 -11.28 -24.00 16.25
C LYS A 317 -12.07 -23.79 14.95
N PRO A 318 -12.14 -24.76 14.03
CA PRO A 318 -12.75 -24.58 12.71
C PRO A 318 -14.21 -24.10 12.76
N ILE A 319 -14.99 -24.58 13.73
CA ILE A 319 -16.41 -24.17 13.87
C ILE A 319 -16.53 -22.67 14.19
N GLN A 320 -15.67 -22.15 15.08
CA GLN A 320 -15.69 -20.72 15.42
C GLN A 320 -15.22 -19.87 14.24
N ILE A 321 -14.21 -20.31 13.51
CA ILE A 321 -13.73 -19.63 12.30
C ILE A 321 -14.85 -19.56 11.26
N GLN A 322 -15.58 -20.65 11.02
CA GLN A 322 -16.72 -20.64 10.11
C GLN A 322 -17.84 -19.68 10.56
N LYS A 323 -18.10 -19.61 11.89
CA LYS A 323 -19.05 -18.65 12.44
C LYS A 323 -18.65 -17.21 12.18
N GLN A 324 -17.36 -16.87 12.41
CA GLN A 324 -16.86 -15.52 12.13
C GLN A 324 -16.91 -15.19 10.64
N LEU A 325 -16.55 -16.15 9.78
CA LEU A 325 -16.68 -15.97 8.33
C LEU A 325 -18.14 -15.72 7.91
N ALA A 326 -19.08 -16.48 8.46
CA ALA A 326 -20.50 -16.27 8.17
C ALA A 326 -20.98 -14.87 8.60
N GLN A 327 -20.51 -14.35 9.73
CA GLN A 327 -20.80 -12.97 10.17
C GLN A 327 -20.28 -11.92 9.17
N LEU A 328 -19.02 -12.07 8.71
CA LEU A 328 -18.42 -11.16 7.72
C LEU A 328 -19.20 -11.18 6.40
N LEU A 329 -19.52 -12.36 5.89
CA LEU A 329 -20.30 -12.51 4.65
C LEU A 329 -21.73 -11.98 4.81
N CYS A 330 -22.35 -12.14 5.97
CA CYS A 330 -23.67 -11.57 6.25
C CYS A 330 -23.64 -10.04 6.21
N ALA A 331 -22.64 -9.41 6.84
CA ALA A 331 -22.46 -7.97 6.80
C ALA A 331 -22.23 -7.47 5.36
N PHE A 332 -21.41 -8.17 4.57
CA PHE A 332 -21.18 -7.86 3.16
C PHE A 332 -22.50 -7.91 2.35
N HIS A 333 -23.27 -9.01 2.45
CA HIS A 333 -24.54 -9.15 1.71
C HIS A 333 -25.60 -8.16 2.18
N GLN A 334 -25.64 -7.78 3.46
CA GLN A 334 -26.52 -6.71 3.93
C GLN A 334 -26.22 -5.37 3.26
N ALA A 335 -24.93 -5.03 3.12
CA ALA A 335 -24.53 -3.81 2.43
C ALA A 335 -24.91 -3.86 0.94
N GLU A 336 -24.76 -5.00 0.25
CA GLU A 336 -25.22 -5.18 -1.14
C GLU A 336 -26.74 -4.97 -1.28
N MET A 337 -27.54 -5.54 -0.38
CA MET A 337 -29.00 -5.38 -0.41
C MET A 337 -29.43 -3.93 -0.18
N ASN A 338 -28.80 -3.24 0.77
CA ASN A 338 -29.08 -1.85 1.06
C ASN A 338 -28.77 -0.95 -0.13
N HIS A 339 -27.65 -1.21 -0.81
CA HIS A 339 -27.27 -0.44 -2.00
C HIS A 339 -28.19 -0.73 -3.20
N SER A 340 -28.68 -1.96 -3.37
CA SER A 340 -29.58 -2.33 -4.47
C SER A 340 -31.02 -1.77 -4.31
N SER A 341 -31.34 -1.25 -3.12
CA SER A 341 -32.68 -0.75 -2.77
C SER A 341 -32.77 0.79 -2.86
N CYS A 342 -31.66 1.47 -3.09
CA CYS A 342 -31.55 2.90 -3.37
C CYS A 342 -31.38 3.17 -4.86
#